data_2d5399566f33900dd188d3ca2d994f0a
#
_entry.id   2d5399566f33900dd188d3ca2d994f0a
#
_cell.length_a   1.000
_cell.length_b   1.000
_cell.length_c   1.000
_cell.angle_alpha   90.00
_cell.angle_beta   90.00
_cell.angle_gamma   90.00
#
_symmetry.space_group_name_H-M   'P 1'
#
loop_
_entity.id
_entity.type
_entity.pdbx_description
1 polymer ?
#
loop_
_entity_poly.entity_id
_entity_poly.type
_entity_poly.pdbx_seq_one_letter_code
_entity_poly.pdbx_strand_id
1 'polypeptide(L)'
;MKQVSAKAVILSRTDYGEADRIITFLTPDQGKVRAMAKGVRKAKSKLAGGIELFSISDITYIEGKSELKTLVSTRLDKHFGDIVKDIDRTMLGYDMLKILSRVLEDEGGPEFYDLLVRSLMALDDLTAPKDLAEASYLLQLMRLLGHLPNFTHDIKGAEMTPNGHFQFSVDDMGFFEMPTGPFNQNHIKLLRLLSHNPPAMLKKVASLKEFLSDVIPIVRNMARQYVIPF
;
A
#
# COMPACT_ATOMS: atom_id res chain seq x y z
N MET A 1 16.92 -17.90 -22.55
CA MET A 1 16.24 -17.65 -21.26
C MET A 1 17.13 -16.68 -20.49
N LYS A 2 16.56 -15.57 -20.04
CA LYS A 2 17.30 -14.53 -19.29
C LYS A 2 17.05 -14.75 -17.79
N GLN A 3 18.12 -14.72 -17.00
CA GLN A 3 18.03 -14.75 -15.55
C GLN A 3 17.98 -13.31 -15.02
N VAL A 4 17.03 -13.01 -14.14
CA VAL A 4 16.82 -11.70 -13.53
C VAL A 4 16.89 -11.86 -12.01
N SER A 5 17.61 -10.95 -11.36
CA SER A 5 17.69 -10.86 -9.91
C SER A 5 17.20 -9.48 -9.47
N ALA A 6 16.32 -9.44 -8.48
CA ALA A 6 15.73 -8.21 -7.98
C ALA A 6 15.37 -8.32 -6.49
N LYS A 7 15.31 -7.18 -5.80
CA LYS A 7 14.59 -7.09 -4.53
C LYS A 7 13.08 -7.09 -4.80
N ALA A 8 12.33 -7.83 -3.99
CA ALA A 8 10.90 -7.96 -4.19
C ALA A 8 10.13 -7.98 -2.86
N VAL A 9 8.93 -7.41 -2.87
CA VAL A 9 7.93 -7.60 -1.82
C VAL A 9 6.94 -8.65 -2.28
N ILE A 10 6.67 -9.65 -1.43
CA ILE A 10 5.73 -10.72 -1.75
C ILE A 10 4.30 -10.21 -1.59
N LEU A 11 3.52 -10.22 -2.68
CA LEU A 11 2.13 -9.77 -2.70
C LEU A 11 1.15 -10.90 -2.41
N SER A 12 1.38 -12.08 -3.01
CA SER A 12 0.52 -13.24 -2.79
C SER A 12 1.23 -14.57 -3.05
N ARG A 13 0.66 -15.64 -2.48
CA ARG A 13 1.10 -17.03 -2.66
C ARG A 13 -0.14 -17.89 -2.94
N THR A 14 -0.15 -18.57 -4.06
CA THR A 14 -1.25 -19.46 -4.46
C THR A 14 -0.71 -20.87 -4.64
N ASP A 15 -1.27 -21.84 -3.94
CA ASP A 15 -0.89 -23.25 -4.10
C ASP A 15 -1.22 -23.73 -5.53
N TYR A 16 -0.31 -24.48 -6.12
CA TYR A 16 -0.44 -25.03 -7.45
C TYR A 16 0.03 -26.49 -7.48
N GLY A 17 -0.85 -27.39 -7.88
CA GLY A 17 -0.55 -28.83 -7.80
C GLY A 17 -0.21 -29.29 -6.38
N GLU A 18 0.59 -30.37 -6.28
CA GLU A 18 0.89 -30.99 -4.98
C GLU A 18 1.98 -30.27 -4.17
N ALA A 19 2.98 -29.70 -4.84
CA ALA A 19 4.19 -29.20 -4.17
C ALA A 19 4.62 -27.80 -4.61
N ASP A 20 3.98 -27.21 -5.59
CA ASP A 20 4.37 -25.93 -6.18
C ASP A 20 3.52 -24.77 -5.64
N ARG A 21 3.97 -23.55 -5.87
CA ARG A 21 3.20 -22.31 -5.67
C ARG A 21 3.44 -21.33 -6.80
N ILE A 22 2.41 -20.57 -7.14
CA ILE A 22 2.55 -19.33 -7.89
C ILE A 22 2.73 -18.22 -6.89
N ILE A 23 3.83 -17.49 -7.04
CA ILE A 23 4.17 -16.33 -6.21
C ILE A 23 3.99 -15.09 -7.06
N THR A 24 3.20 -14.14 -6.56
CA THR A 24 3.13 -12.78 -7.11
C THR A 24 3.95 -11.86 -6.23
N PHE A 25 4.84 -11.11 -6.81
CA PHE A 25 5.72 -10.17 -6.09
C PHE A 25 5.90 -8.88 -6.87
N LEU A 26 6.21 -7.81 -6.16
CA LEU A 26 6.48 -6.49 -6.71
C LEU A 26 7.96 -6.19 -6.63
N THR A 27 8.53 -5.74 -7.73
CA THR A 27 9.93 -5.29 -7.84
C THR A 27 9.98 -3.82 -8.23
N PRO A 28 11.04 -3.06 -7.90
CA PRO A 28 11.15 -1.66 -8.30
C PRO A 28 11.30 -1.47 -9.81
N ASP A 29 11.97 -2.41 -10.50
CA ASP A 29 12.36 -2.22 -11.90
C ASP A 29 11.43 -2.95 -12.89
N GLN A 30 10.81 -4.07 -12.47
CA GLN A 30 9.99 -4.92 -13.35
C GLN A 30 8.51 -4.89 -12.96
N GLY A 31 8.13 -4.04 -12.00
CA GLY A 31 6.76 -3.97 -11.52
C GLY A 31 6.29 -5.29 -10.89
N LYS A 32 5.05 -5.67 -11.17
CA LYS A 32 4.41 -6.89 -10.67
C LYS A 32 4.82 -8.09 -11.52
N VAL A 33 5.40 -9.10 -10.88
CA VAL A 33 5.89 -10.33 -11.52
C VAL A 33 5.18 -11.54 -10.91
N ARG A 34 4.85 -12.52 -11.75
CA ARG A 34 4.33 -13.83 -11.34
C ARG A 34 5.33 -14.92 -11.68
N ALA A 35 5.67 -15.76 -10.71
CA ALA A 35 6.60 -16.84 -10.93
C ALA A 35 6.16 -18.15 -10.27
N MET A 36 6.44 -19.26 -10.92
CA MET A 36 6.27 -20.62 -10.42
C MET A 36 7.42 -20.99 -9.50
N ALA A 37 7.14 -21.24 -8.24
CA ALA A 37 8.06 -21.78 -7.24
C ALA A 37 7.90 -23.30 -7.17
N LYS A 38 8.67 -24.03 -7.98
CA LYS A 38 8.59 -25.49 -8.07
C LYS A 38 9.09 -26.16 -6.80
N GLY A 39 8.32 -27.12 -6.29
CA GLY A 39 8.68 -27.92 -5.12
C GLY A 39 8.77 -27.12 -3.83
N VAL A 40 8.23 -25.90 -3.77
CA VAL A 40 8.39 -25.01 -2.61
C VAL A 40 7.71 -25.51 -1.35
N ARG A 41 6.67 -26.34 -1.48
CA ARG A 41 5.94 -26.96 -0.34
C ARG A 41 6.63 -28.21 0.20
N LYS A 42 7.68 -28.70 -0.44
CA LYS A 42 8.48 -29.82 0.08
C LYS A 42 9.28 -29.39 1.30
N ALA A 43 9.37 -30.22 2.34
CA ALA A 43 10.02 -29.92 3.60
C ALA A 43 11.48 -29.43 3.50
N LYS A 44 12.21 -29.86 2.45
CA LYS A 44 13.62 -29.48 2.21
C LYS A 44 13.77 -28.35 1.17
N SER A 45 12.68 -27.60 0.88
CA SER A 45 12.74 -26.54 -0.13
C SER A 45 13.59 -25.36 0.36
N LYS A 46 14.58 -24.99 -0.47
CA LYS A 46 15.39 -23.78 -0.23
C LYS A 46 14.68 -22.48 -0.61
N LEU A 47 13.54 -22.57 -1.32
CA LEU A 47 12.75 -21.40 -1.73
C LEU A 47 11.78 -20.92 -0.66
N ALA A 48 11.44 -21.75 0.31
CA ALA A 48 10.33 -21.49 1.23
C ALA A 48 10.55 -20.24 2.12
N GLY A 49 11.77 -20.04 2.63
CA GLY A 49 12.07 -18.96 3.57
C GLY A 49 12.06 -17.55 2.98
N GLY A 50 12.16 -17.43 1.64
CA GLY A 50 12.19 -16.12 0.97
C GLY A 50 10.90 -15.75 0.25
N ILE A 51 9.78 -16.44 0.52
CA ILE A 51 8.48 -16.15 -0.10
C ILE A 51 7.40 -15.84 0.94
N GLU A 52 7.80 -15.48 2.16
CA GLU A 52 6.84 -15.11 3.20
C GLU A 52 6.17 -13.76 2.89
N LEU A 53 4.88 -13.64 3.21
CA LEU A 53 4.18 -12.35 3.16
C LEU A 53 4.79 -11.39 4.19
N PHE A 54 4.59 -10.10 3.97
CA PHE A 54 5.20 -9.05 4.81
C PHE A 54 6.72 -9.16 4.87
N SER A 55 7.35 -9.48 3.73
CA SER A 55 8.81 -9.55 3.63
C SER A 55 9.35 -8.90 2.36
N ILE A 56 10.58 -8.44 2.46
CA ILE A 56 11.42 -8.08 1.32
C ILE A 56 12.42 -9.22 1.14
N SER A 57 12.56 -9.71 -0.08
CA SER A 57 13.48 -10.79 -0.41
C SER A 57 14.29 -10.46 -1.67
N ASP A 58 15.55 -10.93 -1.70
CA ASP A 58 16.30 -11.04 -2.94
C ASP A 58 15.78 -12.27 -3.70
N ILE A 59 15.23 -12.04 -4.89
CA ILE A 59 14.60 -13.06 -5.72
C ILE A 59 15.36 -13.19 -7.03
N THR A 60 15.60 -14.42 -7.46
CA THR A 60 16.11 -14.70 -8.81
C THR A 60 15.12 -15.58 -9.55
N TYR A 61 14.76 -15.16 -10.76
CA TYR A 61 13.84 -15.90 -11.63
C TYR A 61 14.34 -15.93 -13.07
N ILE A 62 13.81 -16.87 -13.85
CA ILE A 62 14.10 -17.03 -15.28
C ILE A 62 12.91 -16.54 -16.08
N GLU A 63 13.17 -15.65 -17.01
CA GLU A 63 12.24 -15.23 -18.05
C GLU A 63 12.24 -16.26 -19.19
N GLY A 64 11.09 -16.91 -19.38
CA GLY A 64 10.80 -17.78 -20.51
C GLY A 64 9.95 -17.07 -21.56
N LYS A 65 9.35 -17.86 -22.46
CA LYS A 65 8.36 -17.37 -23.44
C LYS A 65 6.98 -17.11 -22.82
N SER A 66 6.73 -17.67 -21.65
CA SER A 66 5.46 -17.55 -20.90
C SER A 66 5.48 -16.31 -20.01
N GLU A 67 4.32 -15.70 -19.76
CA GLU A 67 4.14 -14.67 -18.73
C GLU A 67 4.52 -15.16 -17.34
N LEU A 68 4.20 -16.43 -17.02
CA LEU A 68 4.57 -17.05 -15.77
C LEU A 68 6.06 -17.42 -15.79
N LYS A 69 6.86 -16.70 -14.99
CA LYS A 69 8.30 -16.89 -14.84
C LYS A 69 8.60 -18.15 -14.00
N THR A 70 9.86 -18.55 -13.90
CA THR A 70 10.28 -19.65 -13.02
C THR A 70 11.18 -19.11 -11.92
N LEU A 71 10.77 -19.27 -10.66
CA LEU A 71 11.57 -18.88 -9.50
C LEU A 71 12.72 -19.85 -9.30
N VAL A 72 13.93 -19.32 -9.18
CA VAL A 72 15.18 -20.10 -9.08
C VAL A 72 15.76 -20.05 -7.68
N SER A 73 15.82 -18.87 -7.08
CA SER A 73 16.32 -18.68 -5.73
C SER A 73 15.58 -17.57 -5.01
N THR A 74 15.56 -17.67 -3.69
CA THR A 74 15.04 -16.64 -2.80
C THR A 74 15.93 -16.54 -1.57
N ARG A 75 16.12 -15.33 -1.09
CA ARG A 75 16.79 -15.05 0.19
C ARG A 75 16.04 -13.94 0.90
N LEU A 76 15.56 -14.22 2.10
CA LEU A 76 14.93 -13.21 2.94
C LEU A 76 15.93 -12.09 3.28
N ASP A 77 15.57 -10.85 2.99
CA ASP A 77 16.33 -9.64 3.34
C ASP A 77 15.75 -9.01 4.61
N LYS A 78 14.44 -8.76 4.63
CA LYS A 78 13.73 -8.15 5.76
C LYS A 78 12.36 -8.80 5.94
N HIS A 79 12.00 -9.06 7.19
CA HIS A 79 10.65 -9.50 7.58
C HIS A 79 10.00 -8.48 8.51
N PHE A 80 8.77 -8.09 8.21
CA PHE A 80 7.94 -7.19 9.02
C PHE A 80 7.13 -8.02 10.02
N GLY A 81 7.85 -8.59 11.01
CA GLY A 81 7.30 -9.61 11.93
C GLY A 81 6.39 -9.06 13.03
N ASP A 82 6.42 -7.75 13.28
CA ASP A 82 5.55 -7.14 14.28
C ASP A 82 4.12 -6.96 13.78
N ILE A 83 3.90 -6.92 12.45
CA ILE A 83 2.57 -6.88 11.84
C ILE A 83 1.71 -8.05 12.32
N VAL A 84 2.27 -9.27 12.34
CA VAL A 84 1.50 -10.49 12.66
C VAL A 84 1.23 -10.70 14.17
N LYS A 85 1.77 -9.81 15.02
CA LYS A 85 1.49 -9.81 16.46
C LYS A 85 0.15 -9.14 16.82
N ASP A 86 -0.43 -8.40 15.89
CA ASP A 86 -1.70 -7.68 16.03
C ASP A 86 -2.62 -8.08 14.88
N ILE A 87 -3.83 -8.58 15.20
CA ILE A 87 -4.76 -9.10 14.19
C ILE A 87 -5.24 -8.00 13.24
N ASP A 88 -5.50 -6.79 13.74
CA ASP A 88 -5.97 -5.68 12.92
C ASP A 88 -4.89 -5.20 11.96
N ARG A 89 -3.61 -5.16 12.42
CA ARG A 89 -2.47 -4.84 11.55
C ARG A 89 -2.25 -5.93 10.51
N THR A 90 -2.41 -7.19 10.89
CA THR A 90 -2.32 -8.32 9.97
C THR A 90 -3.36 -8.20 8.87
N MET A 91 -4.63 -7.95 9.22
CA MET A 91 -5.70 -7.77 8.24
C MET A 91 -5.45 -6.57 7.33
N LEU A 92 -5.06 -5.43 7.90
CA LEU A 92 -4.72 -4.23 7.13
C LEU A 92 -3.52 -4.47 6.18
N GLY A 93 -2.51 -5.21 6.64
CA GLY A 93 -1.38 -5.60 5.79
C GLY A 93 -1.82 -6.45 4.60
N TYR A 94 -2.68 -7.44 4.81
CA TYR A 94 -3.27 -8.24 3.72
C TYR A 94 -4.07 -7.35 2.74
N ASP A 95 -4.85 -6.41 3.26
CA ASP A 95 -5.61 -5.49 2.40
C ASP A 95 -4.68 -4.61 1.55
N MET A 96 -3.60 -4.07 2.13
CA MET A 96 -2.60 -3.30 1.38
C MET A 96 -1.99 -4.12 0.23
N LEU A 97 -1.56 -5.37 0.50
CA LEU A 97 -1.01 -6.25 -0.52
C LEU A 97 -2.03 -6.56 -1.62
N LYS A 98 -3.27 -6.86 -1.23
CA LYS A 98 -4.36 -7.23 -2.14
C LYS A 98 -4.79 -6.05 -3.02
N ILE A 99 -4.97 -4.86 -2.43
CA ILE A 99 -5.33 -3.65 -3.16
C ILE A 99 -4.25 -3.37 -4.22
N LEU A 100 -2.99 -3.31 -3.82
CA LEU A 100 -1.90 -3.01 -4.74
C LEU A 100 -1.79 -4.05 -5.85
N SER A 101 -1.90 -5.34 -5.52
CA SER A 101 -1.88 -6.42 -6.51
C SER A 101 -3.00 -6.32 -7.54
N ARG A 102 -4.14 -5.71 -7.19
CA ARG A 102 -5.28 -5.54 -8.10
C ARG A 102 -5.19 -4.29 -8.97
N VAL A 103 -4.78 -3.16 -8.39
CA VAL A 103 -4.72 -1.89 -9.11
C VAL A 103 -3.51 -1.79 -10.03
N LEU A 104 -2.43 -2.55 -9.73
CA LEU A 104 -1.30 -2.66 -10.64
C LEU A 104 -1.61 -3.69 -11.72
N GLU A 105 -1.61 -3.22 -12.96
CA GLU A 105 -1.34 -4.06 -14.12
C GLU A 105 0.13 -4.51 -14.07
N ASP A 106 0.63 -5.18 -15.10
CA ASP A 106 1.99 -5.74 -15.07
C ASP A 106 3.11 -4.67 -15.03
N GLU A 107 2.78 -3.40 -15.23
CA GLU A 107 3.72 -2.28 -15.25
C GLU A 107 3.55 -1.38 -14.01
N GLY A 108 4.15 -1.77 -12.89
CA GLY A 108 4.26 -0.90 -11.71
C GLY A 108 5.65 -0.28 -11.64
N GLY A 109 5.76 1.06 -11.52
CA GLY A 109 7.02 1.75 -11.34
C GLY A 109 7.60 1.62 -9.91
N PRO A 110 8.84 2.09 -9.69
CA PRO A 110 9.50 2.02 -8.39
C PRO A 110 8.74 2.75 -7.27
N GLU A 111 7.92 3.73 -7.63
CA GLU A 111 7.10 4.49 -6.68
C GLU A 111 6.06 3.63 -5.96
N PHE A 112 5.49 2.62 -6.61
CA PHE A 112 4.56 1.67 -5.98
C PHE A 112 5.28 0.70 -5.06
N TYR A 113 6.47 0.26 -5.44
CA TYR A 113 7.34 -0.55 -4.57
C TYR A 113 7.71 0.23 -3.30
N ASP A 114 8.15 1.46 -3.45
CA ASP A 114 8.53 2.34 -2.35
C ASP A 114 7.34 2.67 -1.43
N LEU A 115 6.16 2.92 -2.02
CA LEU A 115 4.93 3.13 -1.27
C LEU A 115 4.64 1.92 -0.39
N LEU A 116 4.63 0.71 -0.97
CA LEU A 116 4.33 -0.51 -0.23
C LEU A 116 5.34 -0.76 0.89
N VAL A 117 6.64 -0.65 0.60
CA VAL A 117 7.70 -0.84 1.59
C VAL A 117 7.54 0.13 2.78
N ARG A 118 7.35 1.42 2.50
CA ARG A 118 7.14 2.43 3.57
C ARG A 118 5.88 2.19 4.37
N SER A 119 4.81 1.72 3.73
CA SER A 119 3.55 1.42 4.41
C SER A 119 3.68 0.19 5.31
N LEU A 120 4.34 -0.88 4.85
CA LEU A 120 4.62 -2.05 5.68
C LEU A 120 5.55 -1.71 6.85
N MET A 121 6.57 -0.87 6.63
CA MET A 121 7.42 -0.38 7.73
C MET A 121 6.63 0.40 8.79
N ALA A 122 5.70 1.24 8.36
CA ALA A 122 4.86 2.02 9.28
C ALA A 122 3.86 1.11 10.02
N LEU A 123 3.36 0.08 9.35
CA LEU A 123 2.45 -0.89 9.94
C LEU A 123 3.16 -1.82 10.93
N ASP A 124 4.44 -2.12 10.70
CA ASP A 124 5.30 -2.92 11.59
C ASP A 124 5.71 -2.17 12.87
N ASP A 125 5.67 -0.83 12.84
CA ASP A 125 5.96 0.01 14.02
C ASP A 125 4.76 0.04 14.97
N LEU A 126 4.78 -0.82 16.01
CA LEU A 126 3.71 -0.92 17.02
C LEU A 126 3.51 0.38 17.83
N THR A 127 4.46 1.31 17.79
CA THR A 127 4.35 2.59 18.51
C THR A 127 3.61 3.68 17.73
N ALA A 128 3.35 3.44 16.42
CA ALA A 128 2.55 4.30 15.57
C ALA A 128 1.10 3.81 15.48
N PRO A 129 0.10 4.70 15.38
CA PRO A 129 -1.26 4.28 15.09
C PRO A 129 -1.35 3.54 13.75
N LYS A 130 -2.05 2.39 13.70
CA LYS A 130 -2.25 1.66 12.44
C LYS A 130 -2.98 2.51 11.39
N ASP A 131 -3.93 3.35 11.83
CA ASP A 131 -4.70 4.25 10.98
C ASP A 131 -3.80 5.27 10.24
N LEU A 132 -2.64 5.62 10.82
CA LEU A 132 -1.64 6.45 10.14
C LEU A 132 -1.06 5.71 8.92
N ALA A 133 -0.72 4.44 9.06
CA ALA A 133 -0.22 3.63 7.95
C ALA A 133 -1.30 3.47 6.88
N GLU A 134 -2.55 3.19 7.28
CA GLU A 134 -3.70 3.03 6.37
C GLU A 134 -3.99 4.31 5.59
N ALA A 135 -4.20 5.44 6.28
CA ALA A 135 -4.55 6.70 5.64
C ALA A 135 -3.44 7.19 4.68
N SER A 136 -2.17 7.08 5.10
CA SER A 136 -1.05 7.43 4.23
C SER A 136 -0.97 6.54 3.01
N TYR A 137 -1.14 5.21 3.18
CA TYR A 137 -1.11 4.26 2.07
C TYR A 137 -2.21 4.56 1.05
N LEU A 138 -3.46 4.70 1.48
CA LEU A 138 -4.59 4.93 0.60
C LEU A 138 -4.49 6.27 -0.15
N LEU A 139 -4.16 7.37 0.55
CA LEU A 139 -4.01 8.69 -0.07
C LEU A 139 -2.84 8.74 -1.05
N GLN A 140 -1.69 8.17 -0.70
CA GLN A 140 -0.53 8.13 -1.60
C GLN A 140 -0.77 7.21 -2.80
N LEU A 141 -1.48 6.09 -2.61
CA LEU A 141 -1.89 5.22 -3.71
C LEU A 141 -2.83 5.95 -4.67
N MET A 142 -3.88 6.61 -4.16
CA MET A 142 -4.77 7.43 -4.98
C MET A 142 -3.99 8.53 -5.73
N ARG A 143 -3.00 9.15 -5.09
CA ARG A 143 -2.14 10.15 -5.74
C ARG A 143 -1.35 9.55 -6.91
N LEU A 144 -0.73 8.38 -6.73
CA LEU A 144 0.02 7.70 -7.78
C LEU A 144 -0.86 7.27 -8.96
N LEU A 145 -2.12 6.94 -8.68
CA LEU A 145 -3.12 6.57 -9.69
C LEU A 145 -3.84 7.78 -10.31
N GLY A 146 -3.54 9.01 -9.87
CA GLY A 146 -4.17 10.22 -10.39
C GLY A 146 -5.58 10.51 -9.87
N HIS A 147 -5.99 9.86 -8.77
CA HIS A 147 -7.33 9.96 -8.20
C HIS A 147 -7.38 10.72 -6.86
N LEU A 148 -6.28 11.39 -6.47
CA LEU A 148 -6.28 12.15 -5.22
C LEU A 148 -7.16 13.39 -5.35
N PRO A 149 -8.12 13.62 -4.44
CA PRO A 149 -8.89 14.86 -4.40
C PRO A 149 -8.00 16.11 -4.22
N ASN A 150 -8.51 17.24 -4.70
CA ASN A 150 -7.84 18.52 -4.45
C ASN A 150 -8.07 18.95 -3.00
N PHE A 151 -6.98 19.19 -2.28
CA PHE A 151 -7.03 19.67 -0.90
C PHE A 151 -6.64 21.15 -0.75
N THR A 152 -6.47 21.89 -1.87
CA THR A 152 -6.15 23.33 -1.86
C THR A 152 -7.31 24.18 -2.32
N HIS A 153 -8.13 23.67 -3.23
CA HIS A 153 -9.29 24.33 -3.77
C HIS A 153 -10.54 23.47 -3.51
N ASP A 154 -11.66 24.14 -3.34
CA ASP A 154 -12.95 23.47 -3.21
C ASP A 154 -13.44 22.93 -4.58
N ILE A 155 -14.60 22.25 -4.55
CA ILE A 155 -15.22 21.69 -5.79
C ILE A 155 -15.63 22.77 -6.81
N LYS A 156 -15.68 24.05 -6.42
CA LYS A 156 -15.96 25.19 -7.28
C LYS A 156 -14.71 25.88 -7.80
N GLY A 157 -13.52 25.41 -7.37
CA GLY A 157 -12.24 25.99 -7.73
C GLY A 157 -11.83 27.19 -6.87
N ALA A 158 -12.56 27.50 -5.80
CA ALA A 158 -12.17 28.54 -4.85
C ALA A 158 -11.11 28.02 -3.88
N GLU A 159 -10.16 28.86 -3.48
CA GLU A 159 -9.16 28.51 -2.48
C GLU A 159 -9.82 28.30 -1.11
N MET A 160 -9.47 27.23 -0.42
CA MET A 160 -10.01 26.91 0.90
C MET A 160 -9.59 27.94 1.94
N THR A 161 -10.56 28.55 2.61
CA THR A 161 -10.31 29.62 3.59
C THR A 161 -9.62 29.12 4.87
N PRO A 162 -8.72 29.91 5.48
CA PRO A 162 -7.97 29.48 6.67
C PRO A 162 -8.85 29.14 7.89
N ASN A 163 -10.01 29.76 8.02
CA ASN A 163 -10.95 29.55 9.12
C ASN A 163 -12.23 28.83 8.68
N GLY A 164 -12.24 28.26 7.45
CA GLY A 164 -13.39 27.59 6.89
C GLY A 164 -13.69 26.27 7.57
N HIS A 165 -14.96 25.93 7.54
CA HIS A 165 -15.47 24.59 7.80
C HIS A 165 -15.91 23.97 6.50
N PHE A 166 -15.67 22.66 6.34
CA PHE A 166 -15.83 21.97 5.08
C PHE A 166 -16.64 20.69 5.24
N GLN A 167 -17.38 20.36 4.18
CA GLN A 167 -18.01 19.05 3.97
C GLN A 167 -17.37 18.40 2.76
N PHE A 168 -17.20 17.08 2.79
CA PHE A 168 -16.74 16.31 1.64
C PHE A 168 -17.93 15.84 0.80
N SER A 169 -17.88 16.10 -0.50
CA SER A 169 -18.79 15.52 -1.50
C SER A 169 -18.15 14.26 -2.08
N VAL A 170 -18.83 13.12 -1.95
CA VAL A 170 -18.37 11.85 -2.54
C VAL A 170 -18.55 11.89 -4.05
N ASP A 171 -19.65 12.49 -4.53
CA ASP A 171 -19.97 12.55 -5.96
C ASP A 171 -18.98 13.43 -6.74
N ASP A 172 -18.57 14.56 -6.15
CA ASP A 172 -17.60 15.49 -6.75
C ASP A 172 -16.15 15.15 -6.37
N MET A 173 -15.95 14.19 -5.49
CA MET A 173 -14.63 13.83 -4.93
C MET A 173 -13.82 15.03 -4.45
N GLY A 174 -14.46 15.91 -3.69
CA GLY A 174 -13.84 17.16 -3.23
C GLY A 174 -14.54 17.77 -2.03
N PHE A 175 -13.92 18.80 -1.47
CA PHE A 175 -14.47 19.56 -0.36
C PHE A 175 -15.21 20.80 -0.84
N PHE A 176 -16.23 21.20 -0.10
CA PHE A 176 -16.89 22.49 -0.26
C PHE A 176 -17.07 23.15 1.10
N GLU A 177 -17.06 24.48 1.12
CA GLU A 177 -17.23 25.25 2.35
C GLU A 177 -18.67 25.17 2.83
N MET A 178 -18.84 24.82 4.11
CA MET A 178 -20.12 24.70 4.78
C MET A 178 -19.96 25.14 6.23
N PRO A 179 -20.67 26.17 6.74
CA PRO A 179 -20.47 26.68 8.10
C PRO A 179 -20.59 25.66 9.23
N THR A 180 -21.38 24.59 9.01
CA THR A 180 -21.57 23.47 9.95
C THR A 180 -20.79 22.22 9.52
N GLY A 181 -19.88 22.33 8.57
CA GLY A 181 -19.07 21.22 8.08
C GLY A 181 -18.16 20.63 9.18
N PRO A 182 -18.00 19.30 9.23
CA PRO A 182 -17.23 18.65 10.29
C PRO A 182 -15.73 18.82 10.15
N PHE A 183 -15.24 19.22 8.97
CA PHE A 183 -13.81 19.33 8.69
C PHE A 183 -13.37 20.80 8.75
N ASN A 184 -12.28 21.07 9.46
CA ASN A 184 -11.62 22.38 9.48
C ASN A 184 -10.26 22.33 8.78
N GLN A 185 -9.54 23.44 8.73
CA GLN A 185 -8.22 23.54 8.09
C GLN A 185 -7.18 22.54 8.64
N ASN A 186 -7.26 22.12 9.89
CA ASN A 186 -6.31 21.15 10.44
C ASN A 186 -6.54 19.76 9.84
N HIS A 187 -7.80 19.37 9.61
CA HIS A 187 -8.13 18.14 8.90
C HIS A 187 -7.59 18.17 7.45
N ILE A 188 -7.80 19.29 6.75
CA ILE A 188 -7.30 19.47 5.38
C ILE A 188 -5.77 19.44 5.32
N LYS A 189 -5.10 20.12 6.27
CA LYS A 189 -3.63 20.05 6.40
C LYS A 189 -3.15 18.63 6.65
N LEU A 190 -3.85 17.88 7.52
CA LEU A 190 -3.50 16.49 7.78
C LEU A 190 -3.63 15.63 6.53
N LEU A 191 -4.72 15.76 5.75
CA LEU A 191 -4.90 15.05 4.48
C LEU A 191 -3.78 15.36 3.49
N ARG A 192 -3.36 16.63 3.36
CA ARG A 192 -2.20 17.03 2.54
C ARG A 192 -0.90 16.37 3.02
N LEU A 193 -0.65 16.39 4.32
CA LEU A 193 0.55 15.78 4.91
C LEU A 193 0.58 14.27 4.65
N LEU A 194 -0.53 13.57 4.90
CA LEU A 194 -0.66 12.13 4.69
C LEU A 194 -0.46 11.73 3.22
N SER A 195 -0.91 12.55 2.28
CA SER A 195 -0.82 12.27 0.85
C SER A 195 0.58 12.47 0.25
N HIS A 196 1.47 13.23 0.90
CA HIS A 196 2.77 13.60 0.35
C HIS A 196 3.98 13.16 1.18
N ASN A 197 3.79 12.81 2.45
CA ASN A 197 4.90 12.53 3.34
C ASN A 197 4.91 11.08 3.81
N PRO A 198 6.09 10.48 4.02
CA PRO A 198 6.19 9.15 4.62
C PRO A 198 5.56 9.11 6.01
N PRO A 199 4.84 8.04 6.38
CA PRO A 199 4.19 7.91 7.69
C PRO A 199 5.16 8.12 8.87
N ALA A 200 6.41 7.70 8.73
CA ALA A 200 7.43 7.86 9.77
C ALA A 200 7.70 9.31 10.16
N MET A 201 7.58 10.26 9.22
CA MET A 201 7.73 11.70 9.50
C MET A 201 6.52 12.24 10.25
N LEU A 202 5.34 11.72 9.98
CA LEU A 202 4.08 12.22 10.53
C LEU A 202 3.81 11.73 11.96
N LYS A 203 4.44 10.65 12.39
CA LYS A 203 4.30 10.10 13.74
C LYS A 203 4.52 11.14 14.86
N LYS A 204 5.35 12.16 14.61
CA LYS A 204 5.70 13.22 15.57
C LYS A 204 4.79 14.44 15.50
N VAL A 205 3.81 14.49 14.60
CA VAL A 205 2.87 15.61 14.48
C VAL A 205 1.94 15.60 15.68
N ALA A 206 1.97 16.65 16.50
CA ALA A 206 1.27 16.72 17.78
C ALA A 206 -0.25 16.53 17.65
N SER A 207 -0.85 17.11 16.60
CA SER A 207 -2.29 17.04 16.31
C SER A 207 -2.72 15.76 15.55
N LEU A 208 -1.79 14.86 15.22
CA LEU A 208 -2.11 13.68 14.42
C LEU A 208 -3.22 12.84 15.05
N LYS A 209 -3.11 12.54 16.35
CA LYS A 209 -4.07 11.66 17.05
C LYS A 209 -5.45 12.28 17.16
N GLU A 210 -5.52 13.60 17.24
CA GLU A 210 -6.76 14.35 17.37
C GLU A 210 -7.60 14.29 16.09
N PHE A 211 -6.96 14.48 14.93
CA PHE A 211 -7.68 14.58 13.66
C PHE A 211 -7.68 13.28 12.85
N LEU A 212 -6.82 12.31 13.19
CA LEU A 212 -6.71 11.07 12.43
C LEU A 212 -8.00 10.25 12.47
N SER A 213 -8.65 10.18 13.64
CA SER A 213 -9.94 9.48 13.81
C SER A 213 -11.04 10.04 12.92
N ASP A 214 -11.02 11.35 12.66
CA ASP A 214 -12.04 12.04 11.88
C ASP A 214 -11.79 11.90 10.37
N VAL A 215 -10.50 11.85 9.96
CA VAL A 215 -10.17 11.74 8.52
C VAL A 215 -10.14 10.31 8.00
N ILE A 216 -9.93 9.28 8.84
CA ILE A 216 -9.83 7.90 8.37
C ILE A 216 -11.12 7.40 7.68
N PRO A 217 -12.34 7.66 8.18
CA PRO A 217 -13.57 7.24 7.51
C PRO A 217 -13.73 7.86 6.13
N ILE A 218 -13.34 9.14 5.97
CA ILE A 218 -13.42 9.81 4.67
C ILE A 218 -12.37 9.30 3.70
N VAL A 219 -11.13 9.02 4.17
CA VAL A 219 -10.08 8.42 3.34
C VAL A 219 -10.49 7.04 2.81
N ARG A 220 -11.11 6.22 3.67
CA ARG A 220 -11.66 4.92 3.25
C ARG A 220 -12.78 5.09 2.22
N ASN A 221 -13.61 6.11 2.37
CA ASN A 221 -14.69 6.41 1.45
C ASN A 221 -14.16 6.85 0.07
N MET A 222 -13.18 7.75 0.06
CA MET A 222 -12.46 8.14 -1.17
C MET A 222 -11.85 6.93 -1.88
N ALA A 223 -11.17 6.06 -1.12
CA ALA A 223 -10.49 4.89 -1.68
C ALA A 223 -11.46 3.86 -2.28
N ARG A 224 -12.67 3.71 -1.71
CA ARG A 224 -13.70 2.80 -2.25
C ARG A 224 -14.15 3.19 -3.65
N GLN A 225 -14.08 4.44 -4.02
CA GLN A 225 -14.48 4.88 -5.36
C GLN A 225 -13.50 4.45 -6.46
N TYR A 226 -12.21 4.32 -6.14
CA TYR A 226 -11.18 4.18 -7.17
C TYR A 226 -10.19 3.02 -6.95
N VAL A 227 -9.92 2.65 -5.69
CA VAL A 227 -8.82 1.71 -5.38
C VAL A 227 -9.26 0.47 -4.63
N ILE A 228 -10.41 0.48 -3.98
CA ILE A 228 -10.96 -0.70 -3.27
C ILE A 228 -12.18 -1.19 -4.05
N PRO A 229 -12.03 -2.12 -5.01
CA PRO A 229 -13.17 -2.69 -5.70
C PRO A 229 -14.00 -3.52 -4.70
N PHE A 230 -15.32 -3.39 -4.81
CA PHE A 230 -16.33 -4.14 -4.02
C PHE A 230 -16.16 -5.65 -4.14
#